data_e465fb2627de6109c287dd8141816312
#
_entry.id   e465fb2627de6109c287dd8141816312
#
_cell.length_a   1.000
_cell.length_b   1.000
_cell.length_c   1.000
_cell.angle_alpha   90.00
_cell.angle_beta   90.00
_cell.angle_gamma   90.00
#
_symmetry.space_group_name_H-M   'P 1'
#
loop_
_entity.id
_entity.type
_entity.pdbx_description
1 polymer ?
#
loop_
_entity_poly.entity_id
_entity_poly.type
_entity_poly.pdbx_seq_one_letter_code
_entity_poly.pdbx_strand_id
1 'polypeptide(L)'
;MQPETLVREHTVYACVMGSRAFGLATDGSDTDRRGVFLAPTPLFWRFDKPPTHVEGPADEQFSWELERFCELALRANPNILECLHSPLVEYADDTGRELLALREAFLSRRVHETFTRYAHGQRRKLDADVRAHGAPRWKHAMHLLRLLISARDLLRTGTLTVDVGDHREPLLAVKRGEVPWSGIDSWMTRLERETERAARDSPLPAEPDRRRVEDFLTRARRASALRPAA
;
A
#
# COMPACT_ATOMS: atom_id res chain seq x y z
N MET A 1 10.11 26.01 2.88
CA MET A 1 8.68 25.72 2.62
C MET A 1 8.21 24.79 3.72
N GLN A 2 7.08 25.07 4.32
CA GLN A 2 6.51 24.22 5.38
C GLN A 2 6.05 22.87 4.77
N PRO A 3 6.18 21.75 5.50
CA PRO A 3 5.78 20.43 5.00
C PRO A 3 4.33 20.36 4.52
N GLU A 4 3.40 20.97 5.26
CA GLU A 4 1.98 21.01 4.91
C GLU A 4 1.70 21.77 3.61
N THR A 5 2.49 22.83 3.32
CA THR A 5 2.41 23.58 2.06
C THR A 5 2.80 22.68 0.89
N LEU A 6 3.82 21.81 1.05
CA LEU A 6 4.19 20.83 0.02
C LEU A 6 3.02 19.91 -0.34
N VAL A 7 2.31 19.40 0.65
CA VAL A 7 1.15 18.53 0.41
C VAL A 7 0.03 19.33 -0.24
N ARG A 8 -0.28 20.53 0.24
CA ARG A 8 -1.40 21.34 -0.26
C ARG A 8 -1.21 21.79 -1.72
N GLU A 9 0.01 22.19 -2.08
CA GLU A 9 0.29 22.85 -3.38
C GLU A 9 0.91 21.91 -4.42
N HIS A 10 1.49 20.78 -3.98
CA HIS A 10 2.26 19.90 -4.84
C HIS A 10 1.81 18.45 -4.85
N THR A 11 0.61 18.16 -4.30
CA THR A 11 0.02 16.83 -4.43
C THR A 11 -0.24 16.53 -5.91
N VAL A 12 0.25 15.39 -6.36
CA VAL A 12 0.05 14.88 -7.73
C VAL A 12 -0.96 13.73 -7.77
N TYR A 13 -1.11 13.01 -6.66
CA TYR A 13 -2.03 11.89 -6.52
C TYR A 13 -2.56 11.80 -5.08
N ALA A 14 -3.85 11.51 -4.93
CA ALA A 14 -4.47 11.20 -3.64
C ALA A 14 -5.57 10.14 -3.79
N CYS A 15 -5.65 9.26 -2.80
CA CYS A 15 -6.66 8.20 -2.74
C CYS A 15 -7.13 7.96 -1.31
N VAL A 16 -8.29 7.33 -1.19
CA VAL A 16 -8.75 6.73 0.07
C VAL A 16 -8.25 5.30 0.16
N MET A 17 -7.78 4.93 1.35
CA MET A 17 -7.30 3.61 1.70
C MET A 17 -8.10 3.02 2.89
N GLY A 18 -7.51 2.07 3.59
CA GLY A 18 -8.10 1.46 4.78
C GLY A 18 -9.37 0.67 4.49
N SER A 19 -10.26 0.60 5.48
CA SER A 19 -11.46 -0.23 5.40
C SER A 19 -12.38 0.13 4.23
N ARG A 20 -12.39 1.39 3.78
CA ARG A 20 -13.20 1.86 2.64
C ARG A 20 -12.70 1.27 1.34
N ALA A 21 -11.41 1.40 1.04
CA ALA A 21 -10.81 0.84 -0.17
C ALA A 21 -10.83 -0.69 -0.20
N PHE A 22 -10.78 -1.33 0.96
CA PHE A 22 -10.83 -2.78 1.09
C PHE A 22 -12.25 -3.37 0.99
N GLY A 23 -13.30 -2.55 0.89
CA GLY A 23 -14.68 -3.02 0.95
C GLY A 23 -15.10 -3.52 2.33
N LEU A 24 -14.34 -3.19 3.39
CA LEU A 24 -14.54 -3.63 4.78
C LEU A 24 -15.09 -2.52 5.69
N ALA A 25 -15.52 -1.40 5.11
CA ALA A 25 -16.10 -0.30 5.88
C ALA A 25 -17.41 -0.71 6.55
N THR A 26 -17.60 -0.20 7.76
CA THR A 26 -18.82 -0.28 8.55
C THR A 26 -19.19 1.13 9.03
N ASP A 27 -20.37 1.30 9.65
CA ASP A 27 -20.78 2.58 10.21
C ASP A 27 -19.70 3.09 11.19
N GLY A 28 -19.28 4.36 11.00
CA GLY A 28 -18.21 4.96 11.80
C GLY A 28 -16.77 4.62 11.35
N SER A 29 -16.58 4.00 10.19
CA SER A 29 -15.23 3.78 9.66
C SER A 29 -14.57 5.09 9.24
N ASP A 30 -13.33 5.30 9.69
CA ASP A 30 -12.49 6.45 9.34
C ASP A 30 -12.21 6.52 7.84
N THR A 31 -11.77 7.68 7.37
CA THR A 31 -11.34 7.88 5.99
C THR A 31 -9.83 8.07 5.96
N ASP A 32 -9.12 6.98 5.71
CA ASP A 32 -7.66 6.95 5.60
C ASP A 32 -7.22 7.56 4.26
N ARG A 33 -6.75 8.81 4.23
CA ARG A 33 -6.25 9.45 3.02
C ARG A 33 -4.76 9.20 2.84
N ARG A 34 -4.39 8.86 1.61
CA ARG A 34 -2.99 8.67 1.22
C ARG A 34 -2.70 9.49 -0.02
N GLY A 35 -1.56 10.19 0.00
CA GLY A 35 -1.18 11.08 -1.08
C GLY A 35 0.27 10.90 -1.55
N VAL A 36 0.53 11.43 -2.73
CA VAL A 36 1.88 11.58 -3.30
C VAL A 36 2.05 13.03 -3.71
N PHE A 37 3.10 13.66 -3.25
CA PHE A 37 3.47 15.02 -3.67
C PHE A 37 4.79 15.04 -4.42
N LEU A 38 4.89 15.93 -5.42
CA LEU A 38 6.12 16.20 -6.16
C LEU A 38 6.75 17.50 -5.62
N ALA A 39 7.70 17.37 -4.71
CA ALA A 39 8.39 18.52 -4.18
C ALA A 39 9.13 19.27 -5.31
N PRO A 40 9.11 20.63 -5.34
CA PRO A 40 9.84 21.41 -6.32
C PRO A 40 11.30 21.01 -6.42
N THR A 41 11.75 20.64 -7.61
CA THR A 41 13.11 20.12 -7.83
C THR A 41 14.23 21.04 -7.29
N PRO A 42 14.14 22.39 -7.34
CA PRO A 42 15.16 23.27 -6.74
C PRO A 42 15.35 23.08 -5.23
N LEU A 43 14.37 22.54 -4.50
CA LEU A 43 14.51 22.23 -3.07
C LEU A 43 15.55 21.15 -2.82
N PHE A 44 15.75 20.23 -3.77
CA PHE A 44 16.76 19.16 -3.66
C PHE A 44 18.19 19.65 -3.85
N TRP A 45 18.38 20.88 -4.34
CA TRP A 45 19.70 21.50 -4.49
C TRP A 45 20.17 22.24 -3.23
N ARG A 46 19.27 22.45 -2.26
CA ARG A 46 19.56 23.10 -0.98
C ARG A 46 20.20 22.11 -0.02
N PHE A 47 20.81 22.59 1.06
CA PHE A 47 21.30 21.74 2.15
C PHE A 47 20.13 21.07 2.87
N ASP A 48 19.08 21.83 3.18
CA ASP A 48 17.85 21.29 3.78
C ASP A 48 16.96 20.72 2.68
N LYS A 49 16.91 19.39 2.62
CA LYS A 49 16.11 18.66 1.63
C LYS A 49 14.64 18.66 2.02
N PRO A 50 13.72 18.55 1.03
CA PRO A 50 12.31 18.35 1.36
C PRO A 50 12.11 17.02 2.12
N PRO A 51 11.07 16.93 2.96
CA PRO A 51 10.75 15.69 3.67
C PRO A 51 10.37 14.59 2.70
N THR A 52 10.69 13.35 3.05
CA THR A 52 10.30 12.17 2.25
C THR A 52 8.84 11.78 2.44
N HIS A 53 8.21 12.27 3.49
CA HIS A 53 6.79 12.09 3.80
C HIS A 53 6.30 13.20 4.73
N VAL A 54 5.00 13.39 4.77
CA VAL A 54 4.30 14.38 5.60
C VAL A 54 3.03 13.74 6.17
N GLU A 55 2.79 13.89 7.47
CA GLU A 55 1.53 13.59 8.13
C GLU A 55 0.65 14.83 8.15
N GLY A 56 -0.62 14.71 7.83
CA GLY A 56 -1.52 15.84 7.65
C GLY A 56 -1.51 16.38 6.20
N PRO A 57 -2.11 17.60 5.97
CA PRO A 57 -2.71 18.52 6.93
C PRO A 57 -4.09 18.13 7.49
N ALA A 58 -4.79 17.18 6.87
CA ALA A 58 -6.07 16.68 7.40
C ALA A 58 -5.84 15.48 8.33
N ASP A 59 -6.83 15.19 9.19
CA ASP A 59 -6.84 14.00 10.01
C ASP A 59 -6.75 12.74 9.14
N GLU A 60 -6.04 11.72 9.62
CA GLU A 60 -5.80 10.43 8.93
C GLU A 60 -5.21 10.59 7.52
N GLN A 61 -4.54 11.70 7.24
CA GLN A 61 -3.82 11.94 6.00
C GLN A 61 -2.32 11.69 6.15
N PHE A 62 -1.77 10.93 5.20
CA PHE A 62 -0.34 10.68 5.07
C PHE A 62 0.08 10.75 3.61
N SER A 63 1.14 11.52 3.31
CA SER A 63 1.60 11.74 1.94
C SER A 63 3.10 11.46 1.82
N TRP A 64 3.52 10.82 0.74
CA TRP A 64 4.93 10.56 0.41
C TRP A 64 5.40 11.49 -0.69
N GLU A 65 6.67 11.86 -0.63
CA GLU A 65 7.34 12.47 -1.76
C GLU A 65 7.46 11.44 -2.90
N LEU A 66 7.30 11.88 -4.16
CA LEU A 66 7.18 11.01 -5.34
C LEU A 66 8.33 10.00 -5.46
N GLU A 67 9.57 10.42 -5.29
CA GLU A 67 10.74 9.53 -5.36
C GLU A 67 10.67 8.47 -4.27
N ARG A 68 10.35 8.88 -3.03
CA ARG A 68 10.20 7.96 -1.90
C ARG A 68 9.07 6.97 -2.11
N PHE A 69 7.97 7.43 -2.68
CA PHE A 69 6.84 6.56 -3.03
C PHE A 69 7.25 5.50 -4.05
N CYS A 70 7.93 5.92 -5.14
CA CYS A 70 8.44 5.01 -6.16
C CYS A 70 9.47 4.00 -5.59
N GLU A 71 10.39 4.44 -4.73
CA GLU A 71 11.34 3.54 -4.06
C GLU A 71 10.64 2.44 -3.25
N LEU A 72 9.62 2.82 -2.48
CA LEU A 72 8.86 1.88 -1.66
C LEU A 72 8.05 0.92 -2.54
N ALA A 73 7.45 1.41 -3.63
CA ALA A 73 6.74 0.59 -4.60
C ALA A 73 7.66 -0.44 -5.28
N LEU A 74 8.85 -0.02 -5.73
CA LEU A 74 9.88 -0.91 -6.31
C LEU A 74 10.39 -1.98 -5.33
N ARG A 75 10.27 -1.72 -4.02
CA ARG A 75 10.55 -2.70 -2.96
C ARG A 75 9.34 -3.58 -2.64
N ALA A 76 8.29 -3.49 -3.42
CA ALA A 76 7.04 -4.22 -3.22
C ALA A 76 6.43 -4.00 -1.81
N ASN A 77 6.47 -2.75 -1.31
CA ASN A 77 5.83 -2.41 -0.04
C ASN A 77 4.30 -2.58 -0.17
N PRO A 78 3.63 -3.42 0.65
CA PRO A 78 2.21 -3.70 0.51
C PRO A 78 1.33 -2.45 0.51
N ASN A 79 1.55 -1.56 1.47
CA ASN A 79 0.72 -0.35 1.63
C ASN A 79 0.83 0.57 0.41
N ILE A 80 2.02 0.68 -0.19
CA ILE A 80 2.27 1.53 -1.35
C ILE A 80 1.68 0.92 -2.62
N LEU A 81 1.84 -0.39 -2.81
CA LEU A 81 1.23 -1.08 -3.94
C LEU A 81 -0.30 -1.00 -3.88
N GLU A 82 -0.88 -1.17 -2.69
CA GLU A 82 -2.31 -1.00 -2.47
C GLU A 82 -2.78 0.44 -2.76
N CYS A 83 -1.99 1.48 -2.39
CA CYS A 83 -2.30 2.87 -2.76
C CYS A 83 -2.39 3.05 -4.28
N LEU A 84 -1.45 2.49 -5.05
CA LEU A 84 -1.45 2.57 -6.52
C LEU A 84 -2.65 1.89 -7.17
N HIS A 85 -3.25 0.92 -6.48
CA HIS A 85 -4.38 0.13 -6.96
C HIS A 85 -5.69 0.44 -6.21
N SER A 86 -5.72 1.51 -5.40
CA SER A 86 -6.96 1.92 -4.73
C SER A 86 -8.06 2.22 -5.73
N PRO A 87 -9.27 1.64 -5.56
CA PRO A 87 -10.42 1.97 -6.40
C PRO A 87 -10.99 3.36 -6.11
N LEU A 88 -10.53 4.02 -5.02
CA LEU A 88 -11.06 5.29 -4.51
C LEU A 88 -10.05 6.43 -4.72
N VAL A 89 -9.80 6.78 -5.98
CA VAL A 89 -8.94 7.92 -6.34
C VAL A 89 -9.72 9.22 -6.10
N GLU A 90 -9.17 10.09 -5.23
CA GLU A 90 -9.75 11.43 -4.96
C GLU A 90 -9.16 12.50 -5.88
N TYR A 91 -7.88 12.38 -6.24
CA TYR A 91 -7.18 13.35 -7.07
C TYR A 91 -6.05 12.72 -7.86
N ALA A 92 -5.87 13.15 -9.10
CA ALA A 92 -4.68 12.87 -9.92
C ALA A 92 -4.50 13.97 -10.97
N ASP A 93 -3.38 14.69 -10.92
CA ASP A 93 -2.95 15.57 -12.01
C ASP A 93 -2.29 14.76 -13.15
N ASP A 94 -1.66 15.43 -14.12
CA ASP A 94 -0.99 14.74 -15.24
C ASP A 94 0.13 13.80 -14.75
N THR A 95 0.92 14.22 -13.76
CA THR A 95 1.97 13.39 -13.15
C THR A 95 1.37 12.21 -12.39
N GLY A 96 0.30 12.43 -11.65
CA GLY A 96 -0.44 11.37 -10.94
C GLY A 96 -1.07 10.37 -11.90
N ARG A 97 -1.64 10.81 -13.01
CA ARG A 97 -2.17 9.94 -14.07
C ARG A 97 -1.07 9.10 -14.71
N GLU A 98 0.10 9.68 -14.98
CA GLU A 98 1.26 8.94 -15.50
C GLU A 98 1.75 7.91 -14.48
N LEU A 99 1.82 8.25 -13.17
CA LEU A 99 2.14 7.33 -12.08
C LEU A 99 1.17 6.13 -12.04
N LEU A 100 -0.14 6.39 -12.13
CA LEU A 100 -1.15 5.34 -12.16
C LEU A 100 -1.06 4.45 -13.41
N ALA A 101 -0.71 5.02 -14.56
CA ALA A 101 -0.47 4.26 -15.79
C ALA A 101 0.77 3.34 -15.70
N LEU A 102 1.67 3.61 -14.75
CA LEU A 102 2.86 2.81 -14.49
C LEU A 102 2.67 1.74 -13.41
N ARG A 103 1.51 1.65 -12.78
CA ARG A 103 1.31 0.80 -11.59
C ARG A 103 1.72 -0.67 -11.79
N GLU A 104 1.53 -1.22 -12.97
CA GLU A 104 1.93 -2.60 -13.30
C GLU A 104 3.47 -2.76 -13.36
N ALA A 105 4.23 -1.69 -13.65
CA ALA A 105 5.69 -1.72 -13.68
C ALA A 105 6.32 -1.96 -12.30
N PHE A 106 5.58 -1.72 -11.23
CA PHE A 106 6.02 -1.96 -9.85
C PHE A 106 5.76 -3.40 -9.38
N LEU A 107 4.91 -4.15 -10.09
CA LEU A 107 4.54 -5.51 -9.70
C LEU A 107 5.64 -6.50 -10.10
N SER A 108 6.02 -7.37 -9.18
CA SER A 108 6.99 -8.42 -9.42
C SER A 108 6.86 -9.54 -8.39
N ARG A 109 7.56 -10.65 -8.60
CA ARG A 109 7.61 -11.77 -7.64
C ARG A 109 8.24 -11.42 -6.29
N ARG A 110 8.87 -10.24 -6.17
CA ARG A 110 9.31 -9.69 -4.87
C ARG A 110 8.17 -9.55 -3.85
N VAL A 111 6.94 -9.43 -4.30
CA VAL A 111 5.74 -9.45 -3.46
C VAL A 111 5.72 -10.66 -2.54
N HIS A 112 6.11 -11.85 -3.03
CA HIS A 112 6.15 -13.05 -2.19
C HIS A 112 7.02 -12.85 -0.94
N GLU A 113 8.23 -12.38 -1.11
CA GLU A 113 9.16 -12.18 0.02
C GLU A 113 8.67 -11.08 0.98
N THR A 114 8.24 -9.94 0.45
CA THR A 114 7.88 -8.78 1.27
C THR A 114 6.58 -8.98 2.03
N PHE A 115 5.54 -9.51 1.37
CA PHE A 115 4.25 -9.78 2.02
C PHE A 115 4.38 -10.92 3.04
N THR A 116 5.13 -11.98 2.72
CA THR A 116 5.39 -13.08 3.66
C THR A 116 6.13 -12.60 4.90
N ARG A 117 7.18 -11.78 4.73
CA ARG A 117 7.93 -11.20 5.86
C ARG A 117 7.03 -10.34 6.75
N TYR A 118 6.18 -9.51 6.13
CA TYR A 118 5.22 -8.68 6.86
C TYR A 118 4.19 -9.54 7.59
N ALA A 119 3.62 -10.53 6.93
CA ALA A 119 2.65 -11.47 7.49
C ALA A 119 3.23 -12.22 8.70
N HIS A 120 4.45 -12.77 8.59
CA HIS A 120 5.13 -13.44 9.71
C HIS A 120 5.37 -12.51 10.90
N GLY A 121 5.71 -11.23 10.64
CA GLY A 121 5.85 -10.23 11.70
C GLY A 121 4.55 -9.98 12.45
N GLN A 122 3.43 -9.86 11.73
CA GLN A 122 2.11 -9.66 12.30
C GLN A 122 1.60 -10.91 13.04
N ARG A 123 1.81 -12.10 12.46
CA ARG A 123 1.42 -13.37 13.11
C ARG A 123 2.09 -13.52 14.47
N ARG A 124 3.40 -13.28 14.58
CA ARG A 124 4.11 -13.33 15.87
C ARG A 124 3.52 -12.40 16.93
N LYS A 125 3.06 -11.20 16.53
CA LYS A 125 2.39 -10.27 17.44
C LYS A 125 1.04 -10.82 17.90
N LEU A 126 0.24 -11.37 16.98
CA LEU A 126 -1.05 -12.00 17.31
C LEU A 126 -0.87 -13.20 18.24
N ASP A 127 0.12 -14.07 18.00
CA ASP A 127 0.44 -15.19 18.89
C ASP A 127 0.86 -14.71 20.29
N ALA A 128 1.57 -13.59 20.38
CA ALA A 128 1.91 -12.98 21.66
C ALA A 128 0.67 -12.41 22.36
N ASP A 129 -0.24 -11.76 21.65
CA ASP A 129 -1.51 -11.25 22.19
C ASP A 129 -2.36 -12.42 22.75
N VAL A 130 -2.48 -13.53 22.01
CA VAL A 130 -3.22 -14.73 22.45
C VAL A 130 -2.61 -15.33 23.72
N ARG A 131 -1.27 -15.43 23.78
CA ARG A 131 -0.58 -15.95 24.98
C ARG A 131 -0.76 -15.04 26.19
N ALA A 132 -0.78 -13.72 25.99
CA ALA A 132 -0.86 -12.76 27.08
C ALA A 132 -2.30 -12.51 27.57
N HIS A 133 -3.28 -12.57 26.69
CA HIS A 133 -4.66 -12.12 26.96
C HIS A 133 -5.73 -13.17 26.65
N GLY A 134 -5.35 -14.37 26.17
CA GLY A 134 -6.28 -15.42 25.79
C GLY A 134 -7.01 -15.20 24.45
N ALA A 135 -6.84 -14.03 23.83
CA ALA A 135 -7.45 -13.68 22.54
C ALA A 135 -6.55 -12.75 21.71
N PRO A 136 -6.60 -12.82 20.38
CA PRO A 136 -5.88 -11.90 19.51
C PRO A 136 -6.60 -10.55 19.44
N ARG A 137 -5.91 -9.52 18.93
CA ARG A 137 -6.58 -8.31 18.46
C ARG A 137 -7.29 -8.62 17.14
N TRP A 138 -8.58 -8.87 17.19
CA TRP A 138 -9.39 -9.34 16.05
C TRP A 138 -9.24 -8.50 14.78
N LYS A 139 -9.18 -7.16 14.91
CA LYS A 139 -8.92 -6.25 13.78
C LYS A 139 -7.56 -6.57 13.11
N HIS A 140 -6.52 -6.89 13.89
CA HIS A 140 -5.21 -7.23 13.33
C HIS A 140 -5.21 -8.61 12.67
N ALA A 141 -5.94 -9.57 13.23
CA ALA A 141 -6.10 -10.90 12.63
C ALA A 141 -6.81 -10.80 11.26
N MET A 142 -7.90 -10.03 11.20
CA MET A 142 -8.59 -9.74 9.94
C MET A 142 -7.65 -9.08 8.91
N HIS A 143 -6.86 -8.07 9.30
CA HIS A 143 -5.93 -7.41 8.39
C HIS A 143 -4.84 -8.35 7.88
N LEU A 144 -4.34 -9.26 8.72
CA LEU A 144 -3.35 -10.25 8.30
C LEU A 144 -3.94 -11.23 7.27
N LEU A 145 -5.14 -11.75 7.51
CA LEU A 145 -5.84 -12.62 6.55
C LEU A 145 -6.07 -11.92 5.22
N ARG A 146 -6.53 -10.66 5.25
CA ARG A 146 -6.72 -9.84 4.05
C ARG A 146 -5.42 -9.71 3.26
N LEU A 147 -4.31 -9.42 3.94
CA LEU A 147 -3.01 -9.28 3.29
C LEU A 147 -2.55 -10.57 2.64
N LEU A 148 -2.73 -11.72 3.30
CA LEU A 148 -2.40 -13.04 2.75
C LEU A 148 -3.27 -13.39 1.53
N ILE A 149 -4.56 -13.05 1.56
CA ILE A 149 -5.48 -13.20 0.42
C ILE A 149 -4.97 -12.37 -0.76
N SER A 150 -4.68 -11.08 -0.52
CA SER A 150 -4.17 -10.16 -1.55
C SER A 150 -2.85 -10.66 -2.17
N ALA A 151 -1.91 -11.13 -1.34
CA ALA A 151 -0.63 -11.69 -1.81
C ALA A 151 -0.81 -12.93 -2.68
N ARG A 152 -1.63 -13.88 -2.21
CA ARG A 152 -1.97 -15.10 -2.97
C ARG A 152 -2.56 -14.77 -4.33
N ASP A 153 -3.56 -13.89 -4.36
CA ASP A 153 -4.29 -13.58 -5.58
C ASP A 153 -3.45 -12.78 -6.56
N LEU A 154 -2.66 -11.82 -6.08
CA LEU A 154 -1.70 -11.09 -6.89
C LEU A 154 -0.68 -12.03 -7.55
N LEU A 155 -0.10 -12.95 -6.78
CA LEU A 155 0.88 -13.91 -7.31
C LEU A 155 0.23 -14.88 -8.31
N ARG A 156 -1.03 -15.25 -8.11
CA ARG A 156 -1.75 -16.18 -9.00
C ARG A 156 -2.20 -15.52 -10.29
N THR A 157 -2.65 -14.27 -10.24
CA THR A 157 -3.30 -13.60 -11.38
C THR A 157 -2.41 -12.57 -12.08
N GLY A 158 -1.37 -12.07 -11.39
CA GLY A 158 -0.55 -10.95 -11.84
C GLY A 158 -1.23 -9.58 -11.65
N THR A 159 -2.41 -9.53 -11.03
CA THR A 159 -3.19 -8.29 -10.85
C THR A 159 -3.45 -8.05 -9.37
N LEU A 160 -3.19 -6.84 -8.89
CA LEU A 160 -3.49 -6.44 -7.52
C LEU A 160 -4.91 -5.87 -7.43
N THR A 161 -5.77 -6.58 -6.69
CA THR A 161 -7.11 -6.11 -6.32
C THR A 161 -7.12 -5.72 -4.85
N VAL A 162 -7.56 -4.50 -4.55
CA VAL A 162 -7.58 -3.95 -3.19
C VAL A 162 -8.87 -4.31 -2.45
N ASP A 163 -10.00 -4.24 -3.14
CA ASP A 163 -11.30 -4.68 -2.59
C ASP A 163 -11.31 -6.20 -2.38
N VAL A 164 -11.80 -6.62 -1.21
CA VAL A 164 -11.78 -8.05 -0.80
C VAL A 164 -12.90 -8.88 -1.43
N GLY A 165 -13.87 -8.27 -2.09
CA GLY A 165 -14.97 -8.95 -2.76
C GLY A 165 -15.69 -9.96 -1.86
N ASP A 166 -15.80 -11.20 -2.32
CA ASP A 166 -16.49 -12.29 -1.61
C ASP A 166 -15.89 -12.63 -0.25
N HIS A 167 -14.68 -12.18 0.05
CA HIS A 167 -14.06 -12.39 1.37
C HIS A 167 -14.57 -11.43 2.44
N ARG A 168 -15.46 -10.46 2.09
CA ARG A 168 -15.93 -9.42 3.00
C ARG A 168 -16.55 -10.00 4.28
N GLU A 169 -17.59 -10.80 4.16
CA GLU A 169 -18.30 -11.33 5.35
C GLU A 169 -17.43 -12.28 6.20
N PRO A 170 -16.67 -13.23 5.62
CA PRO A 170 -15.71 -14.01 6.40
C PRO A 170 -14.69 -13.16 7.17
N LEU A 171 -14.16 -12.11 6.57
CA LEU A 171 -13.20 -11.20 7.23
C LEU A 171 -13.87 -10.36 8.33
N LEU A 172 -15.10 -9.88 8.11
CA LEU A 172 -15.86 -9.17 9.14
C LEU A 172 -16.23 -10.06 10.31
N ALA A 173 -16.56 -11.35 10.07
CA ALA A 173 -16.78 -12.33 11.14
C ALA A 173 -15.53 -12.50 12.03
N VAL A 174 -14.33 -12.52 11.42
CA VAL A 174 -13.07 -12.49 12.18
C VAL A 174 -12.94 -11.18 12.98
N LYS A 175 -13.22 -10.02 12.38
CA LYS A 175 -13.15 -8.72 13.07
C LYS A 175 -14.08 -8.67 14.29
N ARG A 176 -15.25 -9.32 14.23
CA ARG A 176 -16.23 -9.40 15.32
C ARG A 176 -15.89 -10.46 16.37
N GLY A 177 -14.84 -11.28 16.16
CA GLY A 177 -14.47 -12.37 17.06
C GLY A 177 -15.40 -13.60 16.99
N GLU A 178 -16.15 -13.76 15.91
CA GLU A 178 -17.09 -14.86 15.70
C GLU A 178 -16.40 -16.15 15.24
N VAL A 179 -15.15 -16.05 14.79
CA VAL A 179 -14.34 -17.18 14.34
C VAL A 179 -13.33 -17.54 15.43
N PRO A 180 -13.30 -18.80 15.92
CA PRO A 180 -12.34 -19.22 16.94
C PRO A 180 -10.90 -19.11 16.43
N TRP A 181 -9.96 -18.83 17.34
CA TRP A 181 -8.54 -18.63 16.99
C TRP A 181 -7.96 -19.82 16.19
N SER A 182 -8.30 -21.06 16.55
CA SER A 182 -7.85 -22.25 15.82
C SER A 182 -8.30 -22.27 14.35
N GLY A 183 -9.49 -21.74 14.08
CA GLY A 183 -10.01 -21.60 12.72
C GLY A 183 -9.24 -20.54 11.92
N ILE A 184 -8.93 -19.41 12.57
CA ILE A 184 -8.12 -18.32 11.97
C ILE A 184 -6.70 -18.81 11.70
N ASP A 185 -6.07 -19.49 12.64
CA ASP A 185 -4.72 -20.05 12.49
C ASP A 185 -4.65 -21.07 11.34
N SER A 186 -5.65 -21.94 11.23
CA SER A 186 -5.79 -22.87 10.11
C SER A 186 -5.97 -22.16 8.78
N TRP A 187 -6.74 -21.05 8.74
CA TRP A 187 -6.94 -20.25 7.54
C TRP A 187 -5.65 -19.54 7.12
N MET A 188 -4.92 -18.93 8.05
CA MET A 188 -3.60 -18.32 7.79
C MET A 188 -2.62 -19.34 7.21
N THR A 189 -2.51 -20.51 7.84
CA THR A 189 -1.60 -21.58 7.40
C THR A 189 -1.95 -22.08 5.99
N ARG A 190 -3.22 -22.19 5.66
CA ARG A 190 -3.67 -22.54 4.32
C ARG A 190 -3.29 -21.48 3.30
N LEU A 191 -3.54 -20.19 3.60
CA LEU A 191 -3.18 -19.07 2.71
C LEU A 191 -1.68 -18.96 2.48
N GLU A 192 -0.86 -19.20 3.51
CA GLU A 192 0.61 -19.21 3.37
C GLU A 192 1.05 -20.28 2.37
N ARG A 193 0.52 -21.51 2.48
CA ARG A 193 0.80 -22.61 1.52
C ARG A 193 0.32 -22.29 0.10
N GLU A 194 -0.86 -21.69 -0.03
CA GLU A 194 -1.41 -21.26 -1.33
C GLU A 194 -0.55 -20.15 -1.95
N THR A 195 -0.06 -19.20 -1.16
CA THR A 195 0.84 -18.13 -1.58
C THR A 195 2.18 -18.68 -2.07
N GLU A 196 2.77 -19.66 -1.36
CA GLU A 196 3.99 -20.33 -1.79
C GLU A 196 3.82 -21.06 -3.13
N ARG A 197 2.68 -21.73 -3.34
CA ARG A 197 2.37 -22.39 -4.62
C ARG A 197 2.21 -21.35 -5.73
N ALA A 198 1.41 -20.29 -5.48
CA ALA A 198 1.19 -19.22 -6.44
C ALA A 198 2.51 -18.52 -6.86
N ALA A 199 3.45 -18.38 -5.94
CA ALA A 199 4.74 -17.76 -6.23
C ALA A 199 5.61 -18.56 -7.23
N ARG A 200 5.49 -19.89 -7.26
CA ARG A 200 6.24 -20.77 -8.18
C ARG A 200 5.79 -20.59 -9.62
N ASP A 201 4.48 -20.46 -9.83
CA ASP A 201 3.84 -20.41 -11.15
C ASP A 201 3.35 -18.98 -11.48
N SER A 202 3.84 -17.98 -10.76
CA SER A 202 3.36 -16.61 -10.90
C SER A 202 3.66 -16.01 -12.28
N PRO A 203 2.68 -15.37 -12.93
CA PRO A 203 2.87 -14.65 -14.17
C PRO A 203 3.67 -13.36 -14.00
N LEU A 204 3.91 -12.91 -12.77
CA LEU A 204 4.66 -11.69 -12.49
C LEU A 204 6.13 -11.82 -12.89
N PRO A 205 6.77 -10.74 -13.38
CA PRO A 205 8.21 -10.71 -13.64
C PRO A 205 8.99 -10.94 -12.35
N ALA A 206 10.25 -11.40 -12.47
CA ALA A 206 11.13 -11.59 -11.31
C ALA A 206 11.37 -10.29 -10.55
N GLU A 207 11.60 -9.20 -11.29
CA GLU A 207 11.94 -7.88 -10.79
C GLU A 207 10.97 -6.84 -11.38
N PRO A 208 10.70 -5.71 -10.67
CA PRO A 208 9.91 -4.62 -11.22
C PRO A 208 10.65 -3.92 -12.36
N ASP A 209 9.93 -3.25 -13.24
CA ASP A 209 10.52 -2.46 -14.33
C ASP A 209 11.08 -1.12 -13.80
N ARG A 210 12.23 -1.24 -13.13
CA ARG A 210 12.93 -0.11 -12.53
C ARG A 210 13.25 0.99 -13.55
N ARG A 211 13.66 0.61 -14.78
CA ARG A 211 14.03 1.57 -15.82
C ARG A 211 12.86 2.46 -16.19
N ARG A 212 11.69 1.88 -16.42
CA ARG A 212 10.47 2.63 -16.77
C ARG A 212 10.07 3.60 -15.65
N VAL A 213 10.25 3.21 -14.39
CA VAL A 213 9.98 4.07 -13.23
C VAL A 213 11.02 5.21 -13.13
N GLU A 214 12.31 4.94 -13.35
CA GLU A 214 13.36 5.96 -13.35
C GLU A 214 13.18 6.98 -14.49
N ASP A 215 12.79 6.52 -15.67
CA ASP A 215 12.46 7.39 -16.80
C ASP A 215 11.29 8.32 -16.48
N PHE A 216 10.24 7.81 -15.84
CA PHE A 216 9.11 8.62 -15.35
C PHE A 216 9.56 9.65 -14.32
N LEU A 217 10.26 9.22 -13.27
CA LEU A 217 10.74 10.13 -12.21
C LEU A 217 11.62 11.25 -12.79
N THR A 218 12.51 10.91 -13.73
CA THR A 218 13.38 11.88 -14.40
C THR A 218 12.56 12.93 -15.17
N ARG A 219 11.54 12.51 -15.93
CA ARG A 219 10.65 13.46 -16.64
C ARG A 219 9.90 14.37 -15.66
N ALA A 220 9.32 13.80 -14.60
CA ALA A 220 8.61 14.57 -13.58
C ALA A 220 9.52 15.63 -12.92
N ARG A 221 10.76 15.24 -12.56
CA ARG A 221 11.75 16.16 -11.98
C ARG A 221 12.17 17.26 -12.95
N ARG A 222 12.43 16.94 -14.22
CA ARG A 222 12.77 17.94 -15.25
C ARG A 222 11.63 18.93 -15.46
N ALA A 223 10.40 18.46 -15.56
CA ALA A 223 9.23 19.34 -15.70
C ALA A 223 9.06 20.26 -14.47
N SER A 224 9.27 19.72 -13.26
CA SER A 224 9.23 20.51 -12.02
C SER A 224 10.36 21.56 -11.94
N ALA A 225 11.56 21.25 -12.46
CA ALA A 225 12.68 22.19 -12.46
C ALA A 225 12.46 23.41 -13.38
N LEU A 226 11.66 23.24 -14.43
CA LEU A 226 11.36 24.28 -15.41
C LEU A 226 10.16 25.16 -15.02
N ARG A 227 9.39 24.77 -13.98
CA ARG A 227 8.29 25.61 -13.47
C ARG A 227 8.88 26.82 -12.73
N PRO A 228 8.40 28.05 -13.00
CA PRO A 228 8.81 29.21 -12.20
C PRO A 228 8.51 28.94 -10.72
N ALA A 229 9.41 29.38 -9.83
CA ALA A 229 9.13 29.39 -8.41
C ALA A 229 7.94 30.35 -8.16
N ALA A 230 6.84 29.84 -7.60
CA ALA A 230 5.72 30.66 -7.18
C ALA A 230 6.09 31.49 -5.94
#